data_aa6486368695761c744c19f56fa49ae1
#
_entry.id   aa6486368695761c744c19f56fa49ae1
#
_cell.length_a   1.000
_cell.length_b   1.000
_cell.length_c   1.000
_cell.angle_alpha   90.00
_cell.angle_beta   90.00
_cell.angle_gamma   90.00
#
_symmetry.space_group_name_H-M   'P 1'
#
loop_
_entity.id
_entity.type
_entity.pdbx_description
1 polymer ?
#
loop_
_entity_poly.entity_id
_entity_poly.type
_entity_poly.pdbx_seq_one_letter_code
_entity_poly.pdbx_strand_id
1 'polypeptide(L)'
;MLRNRLKLTFTLSFIAIIVLCAALIYTGRLPSAFTAFTENIEGEKASKQLFEAYNVMDNTFHFELPDSWHTQEVSFAGGEILYHMNFISQDKRINGFVQVWKLSKPLKQFIEESKESAVGVVDFKHFDIKEIMADNKKGYLIDYSRANPEGEYNRAYEAFIEGYSNKVYRISFFVPEKEWKNYYKVLFDRIIHTMNIKK
;
A
#
# COMPACT_ATOMS: atom_id res chain seq x y z
N MET A 1 -19.72 53.43 17.68
CA MET A 1 -20.71 52.39 17.31
C MET A 1 -20.35 51.54 16.12
N LEU A 2 -19.71 52.05 15.07
CA LEU A 2 -19.30 51.27 13.86
C LEU A 2 -18.32 50.12 14.15
N ARG A 3 -17.32 50.30 15.04
CA ARG A 3 -16.27 49.36 15.36
C ARG A 3 -16.76 48.07 16.04
N ASN A 4 -17.87 48.14 16.76
CA ASN A 4 -18.49 46.95 17.39
C ASN A 4 -19.39 46.16 16.42
N ARG A 5 -19.97 46.83 15.42
CA ARG A 5 -20.73 46.13 14.37
C ARG A 5 -19.85 45.37 13.44
N LEU A 6 -18.64 45.90 13.11
CA LEU A 6 -17.68 45.22 12.25
C LEU A 6 -17.13 43.95 12.92
N LYS A 7 -16.84 43.98 14.22
CA LYS A 7 -16.40 42.79 14.98
C LYS A 7 -17.49 41.74 15.08
N LEU A 8 -18.74 42.12 15.24
CA LEU A 8 -19.86 41.20 15.34
C LEU A 8 -20.14 40.49 14.00
N THR A 9 -20.03 41.19 12.88
CA THR A 9 -20.18 40.59 11.55
C THR A 9 -19.03 39.61 11.22
N PHE A 10 -17.78 39.91 11.60
CA PHE A 10 -16.67 39.00 11.43
C PHE A 10 -16.79 37.71 12.26
N THR A 11 -17.24 37.81 13.53
CA THR A 11 -17.47 36.65 14.39
C THR A 11 -18.61 35.79 13.90
N LEU A 12 -19.71 36.37 13.44
CA LEU A 12 -20.82 35.62 12.87
C LEU A 12 -20.47 34.88 11.57
N SER A 13 -19.70 35.52 10.70
CA SER A 13 -19.18 34.87 9.46
C SER A 13 -18.27 33.70 9.78
N PHE A 14 -17.38 33.82 10.77
CA PHE A 14 -16.47 32.77 11.18
C PHE A 14 -17.20 31.56 11.77
N ILE A 15 -18.23 31.81 12.62
CA ILE A 15 -19.05 30.73 13.17
C ILE A 15 -19.88 30.04 12.07
N ALA A 16 -20.42 30.79 11.11
CA ALA A 16 -21.15 30.21 9.98
C ALA A 16 -20.28 29.30 9.12
N ILE A 17 -18.99 29.65 8.87
CA ILE A 17 -18.03 28.84 8.16
C ILE A 17 -17.73 27.55 8.93
N ILE A 18 -17.51 27.63 10.26
CA ILE A 18 -17.27 26.46 11.10
C ILE A 18 -18.47 25.51 11.09
N VAL A 19 -19.70 26.02 11.21
CA VAL A 19 -20.91 25.21 11.17
C VAL A 19 -21.08 24.56 9.78
N LEU A 20 -20.80 25.28 8.70
CA LEU A 20 -20.85 24.74 7.33
C LEU A 20 -19.83 23.64 7.13
N CYS A 21 -18.60 23.85 7.59
CA CYS A 21 -17.57 22.82 7.54
C CYS A 21 -17.95 21.58 8.36
N ALA A 22 -18.48 21.76 9.57
CA ALA A 22 -18.96 20.67 10.40
C ALA A 22 -20.11 19.89 9.75
N ALA A 23 -21.07 20.59 9.12
CA ALA A 23 -22.17 19.97 8.39
C ALA A 23 -21.69 19.19 7.14
N LEU A 24 -20.70 19.71 6.42
CA LEU A 24 -20.10 19.02 5.26
C LEU A 24 -19.34 17.77 5.68
N ILE A 25 -18.63 17.79 6.81
CA ILE A 25 -17.96 16.63 7.39
C ILE A 25 -19.00 15.59 7.84
N TYR A 26 -20.06 16.03 8.51
CA TYR A 26 -21.12 15.14 9.02
C TYR A 26 -21.92 14.47 7.89
N THR A 27 -22.14 15.17 6.78
CA THR A 27 -22.86 14.63 5.62
C THR A 27 -21.98 13.82 4.65
N GLY A 28 -20.66 13.73 4.90
CA GLY A 28 -19.69 13.05 4.02
C GLY A 28 -19.53 13.72 2.65
N ARG A 29 -20.07 14.92 2.47
CA ARG A 29 -20.00 15.70 1.22
C ARG A 29 -18.90 16.76 1.29
N LEU A 30 -17.65 16.33 1.40
CA LEU A 30 -16.54 17.25 1.18
C LEU A 30 -16.53 17.69 -0.30
N PRO A 31 -16.36 18.99 -0.58
CA PRO A 31 -16.21 19.45 -1.96
C PRO A 31 -15.07 18.70 -2.66
N SER A 32 -15.28 18.27 -3.90
CA SER A 32 -14.28 17.57 -4.71
C SER A 32 -12.93 18.31 -4.80
N ALA A 33 -12.96 19.64 -4.71
CA ALA A 33 -11.78 20.49 -4.64
C ALA A 33 -10.95 20.27 -3.35
N PHE A 34 -11.58 19.95 -2.20
CA PHE A 34 -10.86 19.71 -0.95
C PHE A 34 -10.22 18.34 -0.93
N THR A 35 -10.90 17.31 -1.46
CA THR A 35 -10.32 15.97 -1.68
C THR A 35 -9.15 16.02 -2.66
N ALA A 36 -9.28 16.72 -3.79
CA ALA A 36 -8.19 16.92 -4.74
C ALA A 36 -7.00 17.68 -4.15
N PHE A 37 -7.23 18.64 -3.26
CA PHE A 37 -6.19 19.38 -2.56
C PHE A 37 -5.43 18.52 -1.55
N THR A 38 -6.13 17.69 -0.78
CA THR A 38 -5.49 16.75 0.16
C THR A 38 -4.72 15.65 -0.56
N GLU A 39 -5.25 15.12 -1.66
CA GLU A 39 -4.57 14.15 -2.52
C GLU A 39 -3.29 14.73 -3.15
N ASN A 40 -3.30 16.01 -3.57
CA ASN A 40 -2.13 16.69 -4.10
C ASN A 40 -1.02 16.88 -3.03
N ILE A 41 -1.39 17.26 -1.80
CA ILE A 41 -0.41 17.39 -0.69
C ILE A 41 0.17 16.03 -0.31
N GLU A 42 -0.64 14.98 -0.27
CA GLU A 42 -0.20 13.63 0.05
C GLU A 42 0.68 13.06 -1.07
N GLY A 43 0.35 13.32 -2.35
CA GLY A 43 1.18 12.99 -3.51
C GLY A 43 2.52 13.74 -3.50
N GLU A 44 2.55 15.00 -3.11
CA GLU A 44 3.78 15.79 -2.96
C GLU A 44 4.67 15.27 -1.82
N LYS A 45 4.10 14.82 -0.71
CA LYS A 45 4.84 14.15 0.37
C LYS A 45 5.44 12.84 -0.10
N ALA A 46 4.68 12.02 -0.82
CA ALA A 46 5.18 10.76 -1.40
C ALA A 46 6.31 10.99 -2.41
N SER A 47 6.28 12.10 -3.18
CA SER A 47 7.33 12.44 -4.15
C SER A 47 8.64 12.90 -3.50
N LYS A 48 8.57 13.49 -2.30
CA LYS A 48 9.73 13.95 -1.51
C LYS A 48 10.29 12.87 -0.58
N GLN A 49 9.66 11.70 -0.49
CA GLN A 49 10.13 10.58 0.32
C GLN A 49 11.49 10.13 -0.19
N LEU A 50 12.49 10.09 0.68
CA LEU A 50 13.79 9.47 0.42
C LEU A 50 13.66 7.95 0.48
N PHE A 51 14.50 7.26 -0.30
CA PHE A 51 14.47 5.81 -0.42
C PHE A 51 15.85 5.25 -0.14
N GLU A 52 15.88 4.13 0.57
CA GLU A 52 17.05 3.29 0.78
C GLU A 52 17.01 2.12 -0.19
N ALA A 53 18.15 1.84 -0.82
CA ALA A 53 18.31 0.77 -1.79
C ALA A 53 18.78 -0.52 -1.12
N TYR A 54 18.12 -1.63 -1.45
CA TYR A 54 18.45 -2.97 -0.99
C TYR A 54 18.94 -3.80 -2.18
N ASN A 55 20.17 -4.34 -2.05
CA ASN A 55 20.74 -5.26 -3.02
C ASN A 55 20.97 -6.58 -2.30
N VAL A 56 20.15 -7.57 -2.60
CA VAL A 56 20.09 -8.83 -1.87
C VAL A 56 20.33 -10.03 -2.81
N MET A 57 20.47 -11.23 -2.23
CA MET A 57 20.67 -12.47 -2.98
C MET A 57 21.86 -12.36 -3.96
N ASP A 58 23.04 -12.00 -3.46
CA ASP A 58 24.26 -11.80 -4.26
C ASP A 58 24.09 -10.76 -5.38
N ASN A 59 23.38 -9.67 -5.09
CA ASN A 59 23.06 -8.58 -6.03
C ASN A 59 22.21 -8.99 -7.24
N THR A 60 21.52 -10.13 -7.17
CA THR A 60 20.57 -10.55 -8.22
C THR A 60 19.18 -9.96 -8.05
N PHE A 61 18.86 -9.40 -6.87
CA PHE A 61 17.61 -8.72 -6.63
C PHE A 61 17.83 -7.37 -5.97
N HIS A 62 17.28 -6.34 -6.58
CA HIS A 62 17.28 -4.97 -6.09
C HIS A 62 15.86 -4.47 -5.90
N PHE A 63 15.64 -3.69 -4.85
CA PHE A 63 14.42 -2.92 -4.59
C PHE A 63 14.73 -1.75 -3.66
N GLU A 64 13.81 -0.80 -3.56
CA GLU A 64 13.95 0.36 -2.68
C GLU A 64 12.74 0.47 -1.75
N LEU A 65 12.98 0.86 -0.50
CA LEU A 65 11.94 1.20 0.48
C LEU A 65 12.20 2.62 1.01
N PRO A 66 11.16 3.30 1.54
CA PRO A 66 11.36 4.55 2.27
C PRO A 66 12.42 4.38 3.37
N ASP A 67 13.39 5.28 3.42
CA ASP A 67 14.52 5.26 4.36
C ASP A 67 14.10 5.34 5.83
N SER A 68 12.91 5.89 6.09
CA SER A 68 12.29 5.99 7.41
C SER A 68 11.62 4.69 7.89
N TRP A 69 11.56 3.65 7.04
CA TRP A 69 10.96 2.38 7.42
C TRP A 69 11.96 1.48 8.15
N HIS A 70 11.47 0.72 9.13
CA HIS A 70 12.29 -0.28 9.81
C HIS A 70 12.19 -1.61 9.09
N THR A 71 13.33 -2.26 8.85
CA THR A 71 13.43 -3.54 8.14
C THR A 71 14.07 -4.60 9.03
N GLN A 72 13.70 -5.86 8.80
CA GLN A 72 14.28 -7.02 9.49
C GLN A 72 14.29 -8.23 8.56
N GLU A 73 15.48 -8.72 8.23
CA GLU A 73 15.63 -10.00 7.53
C GLU A 73 15.32 -11.19 8.44
N VAL A 74 14.66 -12.21 7.89
CA VAL A 74 14.30 -13.44 8.59
C VAL A 74 14.62 -14.62 7.68
N SER A 75 15.26 -15.64 8.24
CA SER A 75 15.57 -16.89 7.54
C SER A 75 14.54 -17.96 7.89
N PHE A 76 14.08 -18.70 6.88
CA PHE A 76 13.17 -19.82 7.04
C PHE A 76 13.87 -21.14 6.70
N ALA A 77 13.61 -22.17 7.51
CA ALA A 77 13.99 -23.53 7.14
C ALA A 77 13.01 -24.08 6.08
N GLY A 78 13.52 -24.92 5.13
CA GLY A 78 12.63 -25.62 4.17
C GLY A 78 12.93 -25.35 2.69
N GLY A 79 13.68 -24.29 2.36
CA GLY A 79 14.20 -24.06 1.01
C GLY A 79 13.22 -23.53 -0.05
N GLU A 80 11.94 -23.39 0.25
CA GLU A 80 10.97 -22.76 -0.66
C GLU A 80 11.06 -21.23 -0.62
N ILE A 81 11.27 -20.65 0.58
CA ILE A 81 11.51 -19.22 0.77
C ILE A 81 13.02 -19.00 0.73
N LEU A 82 13.48 -18.37 -0.34
CA LEU A 82 14.90 -18.10 -0.58
C LEU A 82 15.38 -16.80 0.07
N TYR A 83 14.47 -15.85 0.25
CA TYR A 83 14.71 -14.56 0.90
C TYR A 83 13.43 -14.06 1.57
N HIS A 84 13.56 -13.44 2.74
CA HIS A 84 12.46 -12.77 3.41
C HIS A 84 12.98 -11.59 4.24
N MET A 85 12.34 -10.45 4.06
CA MET A 85 12.57 -9.25 4.87
C MET A 85 11.23 -8.62 5.22
N ASN A 86 10.96 -8.48 6.51
CA ASN A 86 9.85 -7.70 7.01
C ASN A 86 10.17 -6.21 6.97
N PHE A 87 9.13 -5.39 6.81
CA PHE A 87 9.25 -3.94 6.99
C PHE A 87 8.02 -3.37 7.71
N ILE A 88 8.22 -2.22 8.35
CA ILE A 88 7.17 -1.44 8.98
C ILE A 88 7.45 0.05 8.83
N SER A 89 6.45 0.84 8.45
CA SER A 89 6.56 2.30 8.36
C SER A 89 6.82 2.92 9.74
N GLN A 90 7.45 4.10 9.76
CA GLN A 90 7.76 4.82 10.99
C GLN A 90 6.52 5.05 11.88
N ASP A 91 5.38 5.34 11.28
CA ASP A 91 4.09 5.54 11.97
C ASP A 91 3.35 4.22 12.27
N LYS A 92 3.93 3.08 11.92
CA LYS A 92 3.43 1.70 12.12
C LYS A 92 2.09 1.38 11.44
N ARG A 93 1.64 2.21 10.50
CA ARG A 93 0.38 2.00 9.77
C ARG A 93 0.53 1.05 8.60
N ILE A 94 1.70 1.05 7.97
CA ILE A 94 2.04 0.15 6.88
C ILE A 94 2.99 -0.89 7.43
N ASN A 95 2.66 -2.16 7.28
CA ASN A 95 3.58 -3.26 7.50
C ASN A 95 3.57 -4.17 6.28
N GLY A 96 4.59 -4.99 6.14
CA GLY A 96 4.68 -5.89 5.00
C GLY A 96 5.99 -6.64 4.95
N PHE A 97 6.24 -7.22 3.80
CA PHE A 97 7.46 -7.97 3.57
C PHE A 97 7.85 -8.02 2.09
N VAL A 98 9.12 -8.27 1.86
CA VAL A 98 9.69 -8.68 0.57
C VAL A 98 10.10 -10.15 0.69
N GLN A 99 9.70 -10.97 -0.29
CA GLN A 99 10.02 -12.39 -0.34
C GLN A 99 10.47 -12.81 -1.74
N VAL A 100 11.36 -13.82 -1.76
CA VAL A 100 11.66 -14.56 -2.98
C VAL A 100 11.36 -16.03 -2.73
N TRP A 101 10.51 -16.60 -3.58
CA TRP A 101 10.11 -17.99 -3.51
C TRP A 101 10.64 -18.77 -4.71
N LYS A 102 10.82 -20.07 -4.51
CA LYS A 102 10.98 -21.03 -5.58
C LYS A 102 9.67 -21.79 -5.73
N LEU A 103 8.93 -21.52 -6.79
CA LEU A 103 7.67 -22.20 -7.04
C LEU A 103 7.89 -23.52 -7.78
N SER A 104 7.07 -24.52 -7.47
CA SER A 104 7.01 -25.81 -8.20
C SER A 104 6.10 -25.76 -9.42
N LYS A 105 5.34 -24.68 -9.60
CA LYS A 105 4.35 -24.45 -10.67
C LYS A 105 4.44 -23.04 -11.22
N PRO A 106 3.87 -22.77 -12.42
CA PRO A 106 3.80 -21.40 -12.97
C PRO A 106 3.08 -20.44 -12.04
N LEU A 107 3.50 -19.17 -11.99
CA LEU A 107 2.92 -18.15 -11.11
C LEU A 107 1.42 -17.98 -11.36
N LYS A 108 0.97 -17.97 -12.61
CA LYS A 108 -0.46 -17.86 -12.95
C LYS A 108 -1.29 -18.95 -12.26
N GLN A 109 -0.86 -20.19 -12.39
CA GLN A 109 -1.55 -21.34 -11.74
C GLN A 109 -1.55 -21.20 -10.21
N PHE A 110 -0.43 -20.77 -9.62
CA PHE A 110 -0.33 -20.52 -8.19
C PHE A 110 -1.35 -19.47 -7.72
N ILE A 111 -1.48 -18.36 -8.45
CA ILE A 111 -2.42 -17.28 -8.13
C ILE A 111 -3.88 -17.77 -8.27
N GLU A 112 -4.21 -18.49 -9.35
CA GLU A 112 -5.55 -19.04 -9.58
C GLU A 112 -5.97 -20.01 -8.48
N GLU A 113 -5.12 -20.98 -8.14
CA GLU A 113 -5.38 -21.94 -7.06
C GLU A 113 -5.48 -21.26 -5.69
N SER A 114 -4.65 -20.25 -5.42
CA SER A 114 -4.72 -19.46 -4.18
C SER A 114 -6.04 -18.71 -4.05
N LYS A 115 -6.53 -18.13 -5.17
CA LYS A 115 -7.84 -17.50 -5.22
C LYS A 115 -8.97 -18.50 -4.97
N GLU A 116 -8.96 -19.63 -5.66
CA GLU A 116 -9.98 -20.67 -5.52
C GLU A 116 -10.04 -21.20 -4.07
N SER A 117 -8.88 -21.41 -3.44
CA SER A 117 -8.80 -21.87 -2.05
C SER A 117 -9.31 -20.85 -1.04
N ALA A 118 -9.30 -19.57 -1.38
CA ALA A 118 -9.76 -18.49 -0.51
C ALA A 118 -11.27 -18.22 -0.65
N VAL A 119 -11.88 -18.57 -1.79
CA VAL A 119 -13.32 -18.35 -2.04
C VAL A 119 -14.16 -19.19 -1.07
N GLY A 120 -15.10 -18.54 -0.38
CA GLY A 120 -15.99 -19.17 0.60
C GLY A 120 -15.36 -19.45 1.97
N VAL A 121 -14.05 -19.24 2.14
CA VAL A 121 -13.32 -19.41 3.41
C VAL A 121 -12.93 -18.06 4.01
N VAL A 122 -12.55 -17.11 3.16
CA VAL A 122 -12.09 -15.77 3.57
C VAL A 122 -13.20 -14.75 3.30
N ASP A 123 -13.52 -13.94 4.29
CA ASP A 123 -14.43 -12.79 4.13
C ASP A 123 -13.69 -11.63 3.47
N PHE A 124 -13.92 -11.46 2.17
CA PHE A 124 -13.38 -10.35 1.37
C PHE A 124 -14.42 -9.24 1.22
N LYS A 125 -14.07 -8.04 1.63
CA LYS A 125 -14.81 -6.82 1.30
C LYS A 125 -14.49 -6.32 -0.11
N HIS A 126 -13.27 -6.58 -0.57
CA HIS A 126 -12.73 -6.19 -1.86
C HIS A 126 -11.72 -7.24 -2.31
N PHE A 127 -11.70 -7.58 -3.61
CA PHE A 127 -10.70 -8.49 -4.18
C PHE A 127 -10.54 -8.21 -5.67
N ASP A 128 -9.35 -7.79 -6.09
CA ASP A 128 -8.99 -7.51 -7.48
C ASP A 128 -7.63 -8.14 -7.82
N ILE A 129 -7.52 -8.73 -9.01
CA ILE A 129 -6.26 -9.24 -9.56
C ILE A 129 -6.08 -8.64 -10.95
N LYS A 130 -4.90 -8.11 -11.23
CA LYS A 130 -4.52 -7.64 -12.56
C LYS A 130 -3.11 -8.06 -12.93
N GLU A 131 -2.89 -8.29 -14.22
CA GLU A 131 -1.54 -8.46 -14.76
C GLU A 131 -0.79 -7.14 -14.72
N ILE A 132 0.48 -7.22 -14.37
CA ILE A 132 1.41 -6.08 -14.34
C ILE A 132 2.72 -6.42 -15.01
N MET A 133 3.52 -5.38 -15.28
CA MET A 133 4.91 -5.50 -15.72
C MET A 133 5.80 -4.72 -14.73
N ALA A 134 6.84 -5.37 -14.24
CA ALA A 134 7.91 -4.73 -13.49
C ALA A 134 9.25 -5.27 -13.98
N ASP A 135 10.26 -4.41 -14.18
CA ASP A 135 11.56 -4.78 -14.73
C ASP A 135 11.47 -5.61 -16.04
N ASN A 136 10.54 -5.26 -16.93
CA ASN A 136 10.22 -6.01 -18.16
C ASN A 136 9.81 -7.48 -17.92
N LYS A 137 9.41 -7.84 -16.72
CA LYS A 137 8.92 -9.17 -16.34
C LYS A 137 7.43 -9.14 -16.05
N LYS A 138 6.75 -10.22 -16.42
CA LYS A 138 5.33 -10.40 -16.13
C LYS A 138 5.11 -10.63 -14.65
N GLY A 139 3.97 -10.20 -14.17
CA GLY A 139 3.56 -10.41 -12.80
C GLY A 139 2.08 -10.17 -12.58
N TYR A 140 1.67 -10.28 -11.33
CA TYR A 140 0.30 -10.02 -10.87
C TYR A 140 0.32 -9.06 -9.71
N LEU A 141 -0.63 -8.15 -9.72
CA LEU A 141 -0.96 -7.30 -8.59
C LEU A 141 -2.29 -7.76 -8.03
N ILE A 142 -2.32 -8.03 -6.72
CA ILE A 142 -3.53 -8.42 -6.00
C ILE A 142 -3.82 -7.33 -4.98
N ASP A 143 -4.99 -6.72 -5.09
CA ASP A 143 -5.50 -5.70 -4.18
C ASP A 143 -6.76 -6.27 -3.50
N TYR A 144 -6.71 -6.52 -2.20
CA TYR A 144 -7.85 -7.09 -1.49
C TYR A 144 -7.97 -6.55 -0.07
N SER A 145 -9.16 -6.64 0.47
CA SER A 145 -9.45 -6.36 1.87
C SER A 145 -10.14 -7.56 2.50
N ARG A 146 -9.56 -8.09 3.57
CA ARG A 146 -10.09 -9.26 4.28
C ARG A 146 -10.26 -8.99 5.77
N ALA A 147 -11.27 -9.62 6.38
CA ALA A 147 -11.44 -9.61 7.82
C ALA A 147 -10.33 -10.44 8.51
N ASN A 148 -9.84 -9.95 9.64
CA ASN A 148 -9.05 -10.70 10.58
C ASN A 148 -9.99 -11.50 11.56
N PRO A 149 -9.48 -12.35 12.45
CA PRO A 149 -10.30 -13.09 13.42
C PRO A 149 -11.15 -12.19 14.33
N GLU A 150 -10.73 -10.96 14.57
CA GLU A 150 -11.43 -9.96 15.38
C GLU A 150 -12.52 -9.22 14.59
N GLY A 151 -12.69 -9.51 13.29
CA GLY A 151 -13.66 -8.88 12.40
C GLY A 151 -13.22 -7.52 11.86
N GLU A 152 -12.00 -7.08 12.12
CA GLU A 152 -11.45 -5.88 11.50
C GLU A 152 -10.88 -6.18 10.11
N TYR A 153 -11.11 -5.27 9.16
CA TYR A 153 -10.61 -5.42 7.81
C TYR A 153 -9.20 -4.85 7.65
N ASN A 154 -8.32 -5.66 7.04
CA ASN A 154 -6.99 -5.25 6.59
C ASN A 154 -6.93 -5.29 5.08
N ARG A 155 -6.48 -4.19 4.46
CA ARG A 155 -6.21 -4.13 3.03
C ARG A 155 -4.80 -4.57 2.74
N ALA A 156 -4.67 -5.46 1.77
CA ALA A 156 -3.41 -5.94 1.24
C ALA A 156 -3.23 -5.47 -0.21
N TYR A 157 -2.02 -5.04 -0.53
CA TYR A 157 -1.60 -4.68 -1.87
C TYR A 157 -0.31 -5.43 -2.16
N GLU A 158 -0.39 -6.43 -3.05
CA GLU A 158 0.67 -7.41 -3.21
C GLU A 158 1.07 -7.57 -4.68
N ALA A 159 2.36 -7.39 -4.98
CA ALA A 159 2.91 -7.67 -6.29
C ALA A 159 3.70 -8.97 -6.29
N PHE A 160 3.49 -9.79 -7.31
CA PHE A 160 4.20 -11.03 -7.60
C PHE A 160 4.82 -10.90 -8.98
N ILE A 161 6.13 -10.96 -9.09
CA ILE A 161 6.87 -10.80 -10.35
C ILE A 161 7.60 -12.11 -10.68
N GLU A 162 7.41 -12.59 -11.90
CA GLU A 162 8.11 -13.78 -12.40
C GLU A 162 9.60 -13.48 -12.59
N GLY A 163 10.44 -14.36 -12.07
CA GLY A 163 11.87 -14.28 -12.25
C GLY A 163 12.45 -15.48 -13.00
N TYR A 164 13.75 -15.59 -12.96
CA TYR A 164 14.47 -16.72 -13.57
C TYR A 164 14.39 -17.98 -12.70
N SER A 165 14.45 -19.15 -13.32
CA SER A 165 14.54 -20.45 -12.63
C SER A 165 13.37 -20.72 -11.68
N ASN A 166 12.15 -20.39 -12.09
CA ASN A 166 10.92 -20.53 -11.29
C ASN A 166 10.92 -19.76 -9.96
N LYS A 167 11.78 -18.74 -9.86
CA LYS A 167 11.71 -17.82 -8.73
C LYS A 167 10.57 -16.82 -8.93
N VAL A 168 9.89 -16.49 -7.85
CA VAL A 168 8.88 -15.42 -7.80
C VAL A 168 9.30 -14.42 -6.73
N TYR A 169 9.28 -13.15 -7.11
CA TYR A 169 9.63 -12.02 -6.27
C TYR A 169 8.34 -11.35 -5.83
N ARG A 170 8.09 -11.34 -4.55
CA ARG A 170 6.86 -10.82 -3.95
C ARG A 170 7.17 -9.64 -3.05
N ILE A 171 6.36 -8.60 -3.15
CA ILE A 171 6.29 -7.55 -2.16
C ILE A 171 4.84 -7.38 -1.72
N SER A 172 4.60 -7.32 -0.42
CA SER A 172 3.27 -7.26 0.17
C SER A 172 3.19 -6.11 1.15
N PHE A 173 2.16 -5.29 1.01
CA PHE A 173 1.86 -4.18 1.91
C PHE A 173 0.51 -4.44 2.58
N PHE A 174 0.45 -4.23 3.89
CA PHE A 174 -0.77 -4.39 4.69
C PHE A 174 -1.05 -3.11 5.45
N VAL A 175 -2.30 -2.66 5.37
CA VAL A 175 -2.78 -1.44 6.05
C VAL A 175 -4.16 -1.74 6.64
N PRO A 176 -4.46 -1.34 7.90
CA PRO A 176 -5.82 -1.39 8.40
C PRO A 176 -6.76 -0.65 7.44
N GLU A 177 -7.87 -1.27 7.01
CA GLU A 177 -8.78 -0.71 6.00
C GLU A 177 -9.27 0.70 6.37
N LYS A 178 -9.53 0.95 7.65
CA LYS A 178 -9.95 2.25 8.18
C LYS A 178 -8.89 3.35 8.04
N GLU A 179 -7.62 2.95 7.83
CA GLU A 179 -6.49 3.87 7.68
C GLU A 179 -5.99 3.96 6.24
N TRP A 180 -6.64 3.22 5.32
CA TRP A 180 -6.28 3.25 3.90
C TRP A 180 -6.43 4.65 3.31
N LYS A 181 -5.44 5.06 2.54
CA LYS A 181 -5.40 6.34 1.82
C LYS A 181 -4.98 6.11 0.37
N ASN A 182 -5.55 6.87 -0.55
CA ASN A 182 -5.27 6.71 -1.98
C ASN A 182 -3.79 6.89 -2.33
N TYR A 183 -3.08 7.76 -1.63
CA TYR A 183 -1.65 7.97 -1.87
C TYR A 183 -0.78 6.75 -1.53
N TYR A 184 -1.24 5.81 -0.67
CA TYR A 184 -0.52 4.55 -0.43
C TYR A 184 -0.36 3.74 -1.71
N LYS A 185 -1.38 3.73 -2.55
CA LYS A 185 -1.29 3.06 -3.84
C LYS A 185 -0.16 3.65 -4.70
N VAL A 186 -0.06 4.97 -4.77
CA VAL A 186 1.01 5.67 -5.51
C VAL A 186 2.39 5.32 -4.93
N LEU A 187 2.51 5.29 -3.60
CA LEU A 187 3.73 4.91 -2.91
C LEU A 187 4.11 3.44 -3.19
N PHE A 188 3.15 2.52 -3.08
CA PHE A 188 3.38 1.09 -3.29
C PHE A 188 3.72 0.79 -4.75
N ASP A 189 3.02 1.41 -5.72
CA ASP A 189 3.34 1.29 -7.14
C ASP A 189 4.77 1.79 -7.41
N ARG A 190 5.20 2.92 -6.81
CA ARG A 190 6.56 3.41 -6.92
C ARG A 190 7.56 2.39 -6.39
N ILE A 191 7.34 1.82 -5.22
CA ILE A 191 8.22 0.79 -4.63
C ILE A 191 8.30 -0.44 -5.55
N ILE A 192 7.17 -0.94 -6.03
CA ILE A 192 7.10 -2.09 -6.95
C ILE A 192 7.94 -1.82 -8.22
N HIS A 193 7.90 -0.60 -8.75
CA HIS A 193 8.67 -0.22 -9.94
C HIS A 193 10.18 -0.11 -9.70
N THR A 194 10.66 -0.06 -8.46
CA THR A 194 12.09 -0.13 -8.15
C THR A 194 12.66 -1.56 -8.21
N MET A 195 11.78 -2.58 -8.21
CA MET A 195 12.20 -3.97 -8.28
C MET A 195 12.98 -4.24 -9.57
N ASN A 196 14.22 -4.71 -9.45
CA ASN A 196 15.07 -5.10 -10.56
C ASN A 196 15.65 -6.49 -10.31
N ILE A 197 15.45 -7.40 -11.24
CA ILE A 197 15.73 -8.84 -11.11
C ILE A 197 16.74 -9.26 -12.18
N LYS A 198 17.93 -9.62 -11.75
CA LYS A 198 19.03 -10.09 -12.61
C LYS A 198 19.11 -11.62 -12.66
N LYS A 199 19.80 -12.11 -13.66
CA LYS A 199 20.16 -13.56 -13.77
C LYS A 199 21.19 -13.95 -12.74
#